data_fe052caed8c2ca56a0bb616498fafbc5
#
_entry.id   fe052caed8c2ca56a0bb616498fafbc5
#
_cell.length_a   1.000
_cell.length_b   1.000
_cell.length_c   1.000
_cell.angle_alpha   90.00
_cell.angle_beta   90.00
_cell.angle_gamma   90.00
#
_symmetry.space_group_name_H-M   'P 1'
#
loop_
_entity.id
_entity.type
_entity.pdbx_description
1 polymer ?
#
loop_
_entity_poly.entity_id
_entity_poly.type
_entity_poly.pdbx_seq_one_letter_code
_entity_poly.pdbx_strand_id
1 'polypeptide(L)'
;MIVSELCSNGDLFDYVRNVPAPKLSKVVSFSYAYRRRLDADPSKQLSIMLDIASGLEYLHLRKPSIIHRDCKSSNILITSRGTAKIADFGLAKVKQSTRSMVRSLVGTVNWQAPELWHAHPKYNHKVDVFSCGMVFWEMLQWHVHNKKYPWEGMNEHAIYEAVGSKRQRWVLSCF
;
A
#
# COMPACT_ATOMS: atom_id res chain seq x y z
N MET A 1 27.52 -9.99 -0.90
CA MET A 1 26.67 -10.02 0.32
C MET A 1 25.82 -8.78 0.34
N ILE A 2 24.51 -8.91 0.38
CA ILE A 2 23.58 -7.76 0.52
C ILE A 2 23.27 -7.62 2.00
N VAL A 3 23.54 -6.46 2.58
CA VAL A 3 23.19 -6.13 3.96
C VAL A 3 21.99 -5.19 3.91
N SER A 4 20.92 -5.54 4.61
CA SER A 4 19.70 -4.73 4.71
C SER A 4 19.35 -4.45 6.17
N GLU A 5 18.54 -3.42 6.41
CA GLU A 5 18.01 -3.13 7.75
C GLU A 5 17.13 -4.28 8.25
N LEU A 6 17.31 -4.68 9.50
CA LEU A 6 16.47 -5.69 10.14
C LEU A 6 15.13 -5.08 10.58
N CYS A 7 14.04 -5.59 10.03
CA CYS A 7 12.68 -5.23 10.41
C CYS A 7 12.09 -6.31 11.32
N SER A 8 12.35 -6.21 12.62
CA SER A 8 12.06 -7.26 13.59
C SER A 8 10.58 -7.47 13.90
N ASN A 9 9.71 -6.53 13.53
CA ASN A 9 8.27 -6.66 13.72
C ASN A 9 7.53 -7.31 12.53
N GLY A 10 8.27 -7.89 11.57
CA GLY A 10 7.70 -8.56 10.41
C GLY A 10 7.07 -7.62 9.40
N ASP A 11 6.15 -8.14 8.61
CA ASP A 11 5.42 -7.36 7.63
C ASP A 11 4.12 -6.75 8.19
N LEU A 12 3.58 -5.76 7.49
CA LEU A 12 2.41 -5.01 7.93
C LEU A 12 1.13 -5.86 7.92
N PHE A 13 1.03 -6.86 7.02
CA PHE A 13 -0.14 -7.72 6.95
C PHE A 13 -0.33 -8.48 8.26
N ASP A 14 0.73 -9.11 8.75
CA ASP A 14 0.74 -9.83 10.02
C ASP A 14 0.73 -8.87 11.21
N TYR A 15 1.43 -7.75 11.12
CA TYR A 15 1.50 -6.76 12.19
C TYR A 15 0.12 -6.21 12.56
N VAL A 16 -0.70 -5.82 11.60
CA VAL A 16 -2.07 -5.32 11.84
C VAL A 16 -2.97 -6.40 12.44
N ARG A 17 -2.73 -7.67 12.15
CA ARG A 17 -3.52 -8.80 12.65
C ARG A 17 -3.13 -9.25 14.05
N ASN A 18 -1.86 -9.20 14.37
CA ASN A 18 -1.30 -9.78 15.59
C ASN A 18 -1.02 -8.76 16.70
N VAL A 19 -0.82 -7.48 16.35
CA VAL A 19 -0.56 -6.41 17.31
C VAL A 19 -1.87 -5.69 17.65
N PRO A 20 -2.17 -5.46 18.93
CA PRO A 20 -3.36 -4.71 19.33
C PRO A 20 -3.38 -3.32 18.69
N ALA A 21 -4.57 -2.90 18.25
CA ALA A 21 -4.76 -1.59 17.70
C ALA A 21 -4.37 -0.50 18.72
N PRO A 22 -3.71 0.58 18.29
CA PRO A 22 -3.37 1.69 19.17
C PRO A 22 -4.65 2.32 19.71
N LYS A 23 -4.67 2.71 20.99
CA LYS A 23 -5.80 3.42 21.58
C LYS A 23 -5.98 4.74 20.84
N LEU A 24 -7.17 4.97 20.29
CA LEU A 24 -7.55 6.24 19.70
C LEU A 24 -7.58 7.31 20.81
N SER A 25 -6.52 8.09 20.93
CA SER A 25 -6.58 9.32 21.68
C SER A 25 -7.35 10.33 20.83
N LYS A 26 -8.61 10.59 21.22
CA LYS A 26 -9.53 11.61 20.69
C LYS A 26 -9.43 11.90 19.19
N VAL A 27 -10.53 11.62 18.50
CA VAL A 27 -10.78 11.89 17.08
C VAL A 27 -10.19 13.23 16.66
N VAL A 28 -9.06 13.20 15.96
CA VAL A 28 -8.57 14.38 15.24
C VAL A 28 -9.29 14.36 13.89
N SER A 29 -10.20 15.32 13.69
CA SER A 29 -10.85 15.53 12.41
C SER A 29 -9.80 15.63 11.30
N PHE A 30 -9.91 14.79 10.29
CA PHE A 30 -8.97 14.63 9.17
C PHE A 30 -8.64 15.94 8.42
N SER A 31 -9.51 16.95 8.54
CA SER A 31 -9.37 18.25 7.88
C SER A 31 -8.40 19.21 8.56
N TYR A 32 -8.06 18.98 9.83
CA TYR A 32 -7.23 19.90 10.61
C TYR A 32 -5.75 19.50 10.71
N ALA A 33 -5.45 18.21 10.56
CA ALA A 33 -4.10 17.65 10.73
C ALA A 33 -3.14 18.03 9.59
N TYR A 34 -3.63 18.43 8.42
CA TYR A 34 -2.79 18.77 7.28
C TYR A 34 -2.16 20.16 7.37
N ARG A 35 -2.62 21.05 8.26
CA ARG A 35 -2.19 22.45 8.31
C ARG A 35 -1.25 22.85 9.46
N ARG A 36 -1.01 21.98 10.44
CA ARG A 36 -0.01 22.25 11.49
C ARG A 36 1.00 21.13 11.54
N ARG A 37 2.28 21.48 11.47
CA ARG A 37 3.39 20.61 11.90
C ARG A 37 2.99 19.93 13.19
N LEU A 38 2.98 18.60 13.14
CA LEU A 38 2.46 17.71 14.16
C LEU A 38 3.35 17.77 15.41
N ASP A 39 2.99 18.60 16.37
CA ASP A 39 3.45 18.51 17.76
C ASP A 39 2.56 17.56 18.59
N ALA A 40 1.58 16.87 17.97
CA ALA A 40 0.78 15.84 18.60
C ALA A 40 1.17 14.49 17.97
N ASP A 41 1.53 13.53 18.82
CA ASP A 41 1.87 12.17 18.45
C ASP A 41 0.77 11.58 17.55
N PRO A 42 1.00 11.46 16.22
CA PRO A 42 -0.02 10.88 15.35
C PRO A 42 -0.24 9.46 15.81
N SER A 43 -1.48 8.99 15.81
CA SER A 43 -1.74 7.57 16.14
C SER A 43 -0.74 6.72 15.35
N LYS A 44 -0.21 5.67 15.96
CA LYS A 44 0.77 4.76 15.32
C LYS A 44 0.34 4.33 13.91
N GLN A 45 -0.96 4.19 13.71
CA GLN A 45 -1.57 3.89 12.42
C GLN A 45 -1.29 4.97 11.37
N LEU A 46 -1.50 6.24 11.72
CA LEU A 46 -1.24 7.37 10.82
C LEU A 46 0.26 7.52 10.52
N SER A 47 1.12 7.30 11.53
CA SER A 47 2.57 7.32 11.34
C SER A 47 3.01 6.29 10.29
N ILE A 48 2.52 5.05 10.38
CA ILE A 48 2.81 4.00 9.40
C ILE A 48 2.29 4.39 8.00
N MET A 49 1.09 4.95 7.90
CA MET A 49 0.55 5.42 6.62
C MET A 49 1.42 6.52 6.00
N LEU A 50 1.92 7.45 6.81
CA LEU A 50 2.82 8.52 6.37
C LEU A 50 4.19 7.97 5.92
N ASP A 51 4.74 7.00 6.62
CA ASP A 51 5.99 6.34 6.24
C ASP A 51 5.85 5.67 4.86
N ILE A 52 4.73 4.95 4.62
CA ILE A 52 4.46 4.30 3.33
C ILE A 52 4.34 5.33 2.21
N ALA A 53 3.54 6.39 2.43
CA ALA A 53 3.36 7.46 1.44
C ALA A 53 4.68 8.15 1.11
N SER A 54 5.49 8.46 2.12
CA SER A 54 6.81 9.10 1.95
C SER A 54 7.80 8.18 1.22
N GLY A 55 7.75 6.87 1.51
CA GLY A 55 8.58 5.89 0.82
C GLY A 55 8.24 5.80 -0.68
N LEU A 56 6.95 5.76 -1.04
CA LEU A 56 6.51 5.79 -2.43
C LEU A 56 6.86 7.11 -3.11
N GLU A 57 6.65 8.24 -2.45
CA GLU A 57 7.03 9.56 -2.96
C GLU A 57 8.53 9.62 -3.30
N TYR A 58 9.37 9.12 -2.38
CA TYR A 58 10.81 9.05 -2.61
C TYR A 58 11.15 8.28 -3.90
N LEU A 59 10.50 7.14 -4.17
CA LEU A 59 10.71 6.35 -5.37
C LEU A 59 10.24 7.10 -6.63
N HIS A 60 9.06 7.71 -6.56
CA HIS A 60 8.44 8.40 -7.68
C HIS A 60 9.19 9.67 -8.10
N LEU A 61 9.83 10.35 -7.16
CA LEU A 61 10.63 11.56 -7.41
C LEU A 61 12.04 11.27 -7.94
N ARG A 62 12.47 10.00 -8.00
CA ARG A 62 13.77 9.65 -8.60
C ARG A 62 13.81 10.01 -10.09
N LYS A 63 14.98 10.30 -10.59
CA LYS A 63 15.25 10.56 -12.01
C LYS A 63 16.25 9.51 -12.50
N PRO A 64 15.80 8.53 -13.27
CA PRO A 64 14.41 8.25 -13.68
C PRO A 64 13.53 7.76 -12.54
N SER A 65 12.21 8.01 -12.64
CA SER A 65 11.21 7.60 -11.66
C SER A 65 11.15 6.08 -11.51
N ILE A 66 11.07 5.60 -10.28
CA ILE A 66 10.94 4.17 -9.96
C ILE A 66 9.48 3.90 -9.58
N ILE A 67 8.87 2.92 -10.24
CA ILE A 67 7.52 2.45 -9.97
C ILE A 67 7.64 1.08 -9.31
N HIS A 68 7.05 0.89 -8.14
CA HIS A 68 7.19 -0.33 -7.33
C HIS A 68 6.39 -1.51 -7.92
N ARG A 69 5.13 -1.30 -8.29
CA ARG A 69 4.17 -2.21 -8.94
C ARG A 69 3.68 -3.40 -8.11
N ASP A 70 4.22 -3.63 -6.93
CA ASP A 70 3.76 -4.68 -6.00
C ASP A 70 3.66 -4.14 -4.56
N CYS A 71 3.12 -2.93 -4.41
CA CYS A 71 2.84 -2.36 -3.11
C CYS A 71 1.65 -3.09 -2.48
N LYS A 72 1.89 -3.83 -1.41
CA LYS A 72 0.90 -4.58 -0.63
C LYS A 72 1.36 -4.69 0.81
N SER A 73 0.48 -5.01 1.73
CA SER A 73 0.80 -5.03 3.17
C SER A 73 1.93 -6.01 3.52
N SER A 74 2.05 -7.15 2.84
CA SER A 74 3.15 -8.11 3.05
C SER A 74 4.52 -7.63 2.49
N ASN A 75 4.55 -6.59 1.65
CA ASN A 75 5.77 -5.96 1.15
C ASN A 75 6.12 -4.66 1.90
N ILE A 76 5.50 -4.43 3.04
CA ILE A 76 5.81 -3.33 3.94
C ILE A 76 6.27 -3.91 5.26
N LEU A 77 7.53 -3.69 5.60
CA LEU A 77 8.16 -4.22 6.79
C LEU A 77 8.13 -3.20 7.92
N ILE A 78 7.96 -3.68 9.15
CA ILE A 78 7.90 -2.83 10.34
C ILE A 78 9.17 -3.04 11.17
N THR A 79 9.90 -1.95 11.41
CA THR A 79 11.10 -1.96 12.25
C THR A 79 10.74 -2.14 13.74
N SER A 80 11.74 -2.43 14.59
CA SER A 80 11.56 -2.48 16.05
C SER A 80 11.00 -1.18 16.64
N ARG A 81 11.24 -0.05 15.97
CA ARG A 81 10.72 1.28 16.39
C ARG A 81 9.30 1.56 15.89
N GLY A 82 8.72 0.65 15.08
CA GLY A 82 7.40 0.82 14.50
C GLY A 82 7.36 1.67 13.22
N THR A 83 8.51 1.96 12.60
CA THR A 83 8.62 2.65 11.31
C THR A 83 8.34 1.67 10.17
N ALA A 84 7.54 2.07 9.18
CA ALA A 84 7.29 1.25 8.00
C ALA A 84 8.37 1.45 6.92
N LYS A 85 8.75 0.36 6.26
CA LYS A 85 9.71 0.32 5.16
C LYS A 85 9.14 -0.44 3.99
N ILE A 86 9.16 0.14 2.79
CA ILE A 86 8.78 -0.55 1.56
C ILE A 86 9.89 -1.52 1.19
N ALA A 87 9.51 -2.75 0.87
CA ALA A 87 10.40 -3.86 0.55
C ALA A 87 9.95 -4.58 -0.71
N ASP A 88 10.74 -5.55 -1.16
CA ASP A 88 10.50 -6.38 -2.36
C ASP A 88 10.39 -5.58 -3.66
N PHE A 89 11.53 -5.14 -4.14
CA PHE A 89 11.68 -4.42 -5.42
C PHE A 89 11.79 -5.37 -6.63
N GLY A 90 11.47 -6.66 -6.48
CA GLY A 90 11.58 -7.67 -7.54
C GLY A 90 10.77 -7.34 -8.80
N LEU A 91 9.67 -6.60 -8.64
CA LEU A 91 8.83 -6.12 -9.74
C LEU A 91 9.04 -4.65 -10.07
N ALA A 92 9.90 -3.93 -9.35
CA ALA A 92 10.11 -2.51 -9.55
C ALA A 92 10.64 -2.20 -10.95
N LYS A 93 10.18 -1.10 -11.53
CA LYS A 93 10.58 -0.66 -12.87
C LYS A 93 11.06 0.78 -12.87
N VAL A 94 12.24 0.94 -13.45
CA VAL A 94 12.80 2.26 -13.76
C VAL A 94 12.19 2.75 -15.07
N LYS A 95 11.60 3.95 -15.07
CA LYS A 95 10.96 4.53 -16.25
C LYS A 95 12.02 5.04 -17.22
N GLN A 96 12.71 4.15 -17.93
CA GLN A 96 13.73 4.54 -18.91
C GLN A 96 13.23 4.63 -20.37
N SER A 97 12.08 4.07 -20.71
CA SER A 97 11.48 4.17 -22.06
C SER A 97 10.11 3.50 -22.07
N THR A 98 9.24 4.00 -22.94
CA THR A 98 7.90 3.49 -23.23
C THR A 98 7.88 2.12 -23.94
N ARG A 99 9.00 1.41 -24.05
CA ARG A 99 9.14 0.21 -24.90
C ARG A 99 9.52 -1.11 -24.22
N SER A 100 9.65 -1.22 -22.93
CA SER A 100 9.86 -2.54 -22.35
C SER A 100 8.55 -3.16 -21.90
N MET A 101 7.94 -3.91 -22.80
CA MET A 101 6.85 -4.83 -22.50
C MET A 101 7.42 -6.00 -21.70
N VAL A 102 7.12 -6.07 -20.42
CA VAL A 102 7.20 -7.31 -19.69
C VAL A 102 5.76 -7.74 -19.45
N ARG A 103 5.35 -8.78 -20.15
CA ARG A 103 4.18 -9.57 -19.79
C ARG A 103 4.42 -10.12 -18.39
N SER A 104 3.79 -9.54 -17.41
CA SER A 104 3.81 -10.07 -16.08
C SER A 104 2.48 -9.70 -15.43
N LEU A 105 1.52 -10.60 -15.56
CA LEU A 105 0.47 -10.81 -14.56
C LEU A 105 1.16 -11.34 -13.28
N VAL A 106 2.17 -10.64 -12.80
CA VAL A 106 2.94 -10.99 -11.62
C VAL A 106 2.64 -9.94 -10.58
N GLY A 107 2.12 -10.36 -9.49
CA GLY A 107 1.71 -9.55 -8.37
C GLY A 107 0.35 -10.01 -7.87
N THR A 108 0.03 -9.65 -6.65
CA THR A 108 -1.22 -10.04 -6.01
C THR A 108 -2.34 -9.13 -6.52
N VAL A 109 -3.17 -9.64 -7.41
CA VAL A 109 -4.27 -8.92 -8.09
C VAL A 109 -5.12 -8.07 -7.15
N ASN A 110 -5.27 -8.53 -5.91
CA ASN A 110 -6.05 -7.86 -4.86
C ASN A 110 -5.62 -6.39 -4.58
N TRP A 111 -4.35 -6.06 -4.76
CA TRP A 111 -3.82 -4.70 -4.55
C TRP A 111 -3.51 -3.97 -5.85
N GLN A 112 -3.57 -4.66 -7.01
CA GLN A 112 -3.14 -4.09 -8.28
C GLN A 112 -4.15 -3.11 -8.87
N ALA A 113 -3.61 -2.04 -9.46
CA ALA A 113 -4.39 -1.11 -10.27
C ALA A 113 -4.82 -1.77 -11.59
N PRO A 114 -6.10 -1.58 -12.02
CA PRO A 114 -6.65 -2.27 -13.19
C PRO A 114 -5.95 -1.96 -14.51
N GLU A 115 -5.29 -0.81 -14.64
CA GLU A 115 -4.50 -0.47 -15.82
C GLU A 115 -3.29 -1.36 -16.05
N LEU A 116 -2.85 -2.12 -15.03
CA LEU A 116 -1.76 -3.10 -15.17
C LEU A 116 -2.21 -4.40 -15.85
N TRP A 117 -3.50 -4.68 -15.93
CA TRP A 117 -4.06 -5.94 -16.42
C TRP A 117 -4.22 -6.01 -17.94
N HIS A 118 -3.94 -4.92 -18.65
CA HIS A 118 -4.01 -4.90 -20.11
C HIS A 118 -2.82 -5.64 -20.74
N ALA A 119 -3.01 -6.22 -21.93
CA ALA A 119 -1.94 -6.89 -22.68
C ALA A 119 -0.73 -5.96 -22.96
N HIS A 120 -1.01 -4.67 -23.15
CA HIS A 120 -0.01 -3.62 -23.37
C HIS A 120 -0.27 -2.44 -22.43
N PRO A 121 0.07 -2.59 -21.14
CA PRO A 121 -0.33 -1.61 -20.14
C PRO A 121 0.42 -0.29 -20.31
N LYS A 122 -0.35 0.79 -20.43
CA LYS A 122 0.17 2.16 -20.34
C LYS A 122 -0.12 2.67 -18.93
N TYR A 123 0.90 2.76 -18.10
CA TYR A 123 0.77 3.17 -16.70
C TYR A 123 1.89 4.11 -16.28
N ASN A 124 1.72 4.73 -15.15
CA ASN A 124 2.71 5.57 -14.47
C ASN A 124 2.72 5.22 -12.97
N HIS A 125 3.37 6.04 -12.17
CA HIS A 125 3.47 5.84 -10.71
C HIS A 125 2.10 5.83 -9.97
N LYS A 126 0.99 6.21 -10.61
CA LYS A 126 -0.35 6.18 -10.00
C LYS A 126 -0.83 4.77 -9.71
N VAL A 127 -0.25 3.73 -10.33
CA VAL A 127 -0.55 2.34 -9.98
C VAL A 127 -0.14 2.03 -8.54
N ASP A 128 0.97 2.59 -8.06
CA ASP A 128 1.40 2.44 -6.66
C ASP A 128 0.47 3.21 -5.71
N VAL A 129 -0.08 4.34 -6.15
CA VAL A 129 -1.06 5.12 -5.37
C VAL A 129 -2.36 4.32 -5.17
N PHE A 130 -2.81 3.61 -6.21
CA PHE A 130 -3.95 2.70 -6.09
C PHE A 130 -3.67 1.60 -5.06
N SER A 131 -2.55 0.93 -5.19
CA SER A 131 -2.12 -0.14 -4.28
C SER A 131 -1.96 0.35 -2.83
N CYS A 132 -1.39 1.53 -2.65
CA CYS A 132 -1.28 2.20 -1.36
C CYS A 132 -2.66 2.45 -0.74
N GLY A 133 -3.65 2.86 -1.54
CA GLY A 133 -5.04 2.99 -1.10
C GLY A 133 -5.62 1.68 -0.55
N MET A 134 -5.31 0.54 -1.17
CA MET A 134 -5.72 -0.78 -0.69
C MET A 134 -5.05 -1.13 0.65
N VAL A 135 -3.76 -0.83 0.81
CA VAL A 135 -3.03 -1.02 2.08
C VAL A 135 -3.64 -0.13 3.17
N PHE A 136 -3.98 1.12 2.87
CA PHE A 136 -4.62 2.02 3.84
C PHE A 136 -6.00 1.51 4.25
N TRP A 137 -6.75 0.95 3.31
CA TRP A 137 -8.03 0.30 3.63
C TRP A 137 -7.86 -0.89 4.59
N GLU A 138 -6.82 -1.73 4.43
CA GLU A 138 -6.51 -2.78 5.41
C GLU A 138 -6.16 -2.20 6.78
N MET A 139 -5.36 -1.14 6.82
CA MET A 139 -4.96 -0.50 8.07
C MET A 139 -6.14 0.11 8.82
N LEU A 140 -7.11 0.68 8.11
CA LEU A 140 -8.32 1.25 8.73
C LEU A 140 -9.16 0.20 9.47
N GLN A 141 -8.99 -1.09 9.15
CA GLN A 141 -9.61 -2.19 9.85
C GLN A 141 -8.84 -2.67 11.10
N TRP A 142 -7.75 -2.00 11.50
CA TRP A 142 -6.92 -2.45 12.62
C TRP A 142 -7.72 -2.70 13.90
N HIS A 143 -8.78 -1.92 14.14
CA HIS A 143 -9.67 -2.05 15.28
C HIS A 143 -10.78 -3.10 15.10
N VAL A 144 -10.95 -3.64 13.90
CA VAL A 144 -12.00 -4.63 13.59
C VAL A 144 -11.53 -6.03 13.99
N HIS A 145 -12.40 -6.84 14.56
CA HIS A 145 -12.06 -8.20 15.00
C HIS A 145 -11.73 -9.10 13.78
N ASN A 146 -12.63 -9.14 12.79
CA ASN A 146 -12.45 -9.93 11.57
C ASN A 146 -11.89 -9.04 10.44
N LYS A 147 -10.59 -8.80 10.47
CA LYS A 147 -9.89 -7.99 9.47
C LYS A 147 -9.82 -8.73 8.13
N LYS A 148 -10.21 -8.07 7.07
CA LYS A 148 -10.17 -8.59 5.71
C LYS A 148 -9.02 -7.97 4.92
N TYR A 149 -8.55 -8.69 3.91
CA TYR A 149 -7.72 -8.11 2.86
C TYR A 149 -8.58 -7.75 1.63
N PRO A 150 -8.11 -6.91 0.72
CA PRO A 150 -8.88 -6.47 -0.43
C PRO A 150 -9.39 -7.65 -1.25
N TRP A 151 -10.69 -7.65 -1.59
CA TRP A 151 -11.35 -8.66 -2.43
C TRP A 151 -11.24 -10.11 -1.89
N GLU A 152 -11.14 -10.28 -0.57
CA GLU A 152 -11.06 -11.58 0.07
C GLU A 152 -12.22 -12.48 -0.36
N GLY A 153 -11.89 -13.75 -0.68
CA GLY A 153 -12.86 -14.73 -1.16
C GLY A 153 -13.22 -14.64 -2.63
N MET A 154 -12.74 -13.62 -3.36
CA MET A 154 -12.91 -13.52 -4.81
C MET A 154 -11.71 -14.15 -5.54
N ASN A 155 -11.98 -14.88 -6.62
CA ASN A 155 -10.94 -15.31 -7.53
C ASN A 155 -10.50 -14.16 -8.45
N GLU A 156 -9.36 -14.30 -9.12
CA GLU A 156 -8.78 -13.25 -9.97
C GLU A 156 -9.75 -12.76 -11.04
N HIS A 157 -10.48 -13.66 -11.69
CA HIS A 157 -11.44 -13.30 -12.73
C HIS A 157 -12.56 -12.40 -12.20
N ALA A 158 -13.10 -12.74 -11.03
CA ALA A 158 -14.11 -11.92 -10.36
C ALA A 158 -13.58 -10.55 -9.96
N ILE A 159 -12.29 -10.47 -9.55
CA ILE A 159 -11.64 -9.19 -9.25
C ILE A 159 -11.47 -8.35 -10.53
N TYR A 160 -11.03 -8.95 -11.65
CA TYR A 160 -10.92 -8.26 -12.94
C TYR A 160 -12.26 -7.69 -13.39
N GLU A 161 -13.34 -8.47 -13.25
CA GLU A 161 -14.68 -8.01 -13.58
C GLU A 161 -15.13 -6.86 -12.66
N ALA A 162 -15.00 -7.04 -11.34
CA ALA A 162 -15.44 -6.07 -10.34
C ALA A 162 -14.70 -4.74 -10.49
N VAL A 163 -13.36 -4.78 -10.49
CA VAL A 163 -12.52 -3.58 -10.43
C VAL A 163 -12.29 -2.97 -11.80
N GLY A 164 -12.06 -3.80 -12.81
CA GLY A 164 -11.77 -3.37 -14.18
C GLY A 164 -13.04 -2.98 -14.93
N SER A 165 -13.96 -3.93 -15.13
CA SER A 165 -15.15 -3.72 -15.96
C SER A 165 -16.24 -2.92 -15.24
N LYS A 166 -16.61 -3.32 -14.03
CA LYS A 166 -17.65 -2.66 -13.22
C LYS A 166 -17.16 -1.44 -12.47
N ARG A 167 -15.85 -1.16 -12.48
CA ARG A 167 -15.22 -0.03 -11.78
C ARG A 167 -15.58 0.06 -10.29
N GLN A 168 -15.82 -1.07 -9.66
CA GLN A 168 -16.05 -1.13 -8.22
C GLN A 168 -14.81 -0.68 -7.47
N ARG A 169 -15.04 0.02 -6.35
CA ARG A 169 -13.99 0.47 -5.44
C ARG A 169 -14.46 0.19 -4.02
N TRP A 170 -13.51 -0.07 -3.14
CA TRP A 170 -13.82 -0.12 -1.72
C TRP A 170 -14.31 1.25 -1.26
N VAL A 171 -15.53 1.30 -0.76
CA VAL A 171 -16.05 2.48 -0.07
C VAL A 171 -15.75 2.27 1.41
N LEU A 172 -15.16 3.27 2.04
CA LEU A 172 -15.16 3.36 3.50
C LEU A 172 -16.62 3.65 3.91
N SER A 173 -17.45 2.60 3.97
CA SER A 173 -18.70 2.70 4.71
C SER A 173 -18.28 2.95 6.15
N CYS A 174 -18.73 4.06 6.72
CA CYS A 174 -18.44 4.45 8.08
C CYS A 174 -18.61 3.24 9.01
N PHE A 175 -17.53 2.88 9.68
CA PHE A 175 -17.52 1.89 10.74
C PHE A 175 -18.23 2.46 11.97
#